data_5537d3ab5b0623d730595de650416a65
#
_entry.id   5537d3ab5b0623d730595de650416a65
#
_cell.length_a   1.000
_cell.length_b   1.000
_cell.length_c   1.000
_cell.angle_alpha   90.00
_cell.angle_beta   90.00
_cell.angle_gamma   90.00
#
_symmetry.space_group_name_H-M   'P 1'
#
loop_
_entity.id
_entity.type
_entity.pdbx_description
1 polymer ?
#
loop_
_entity_poly.entity_id
_entity_poly.type
_entity_poly.pdbx_seq_one_letter_code
_entity_poly.pdbx_strand_id
1 'polypeptide(L)'
;MPKGGTFTKKRKAARRCLLDVANALTGDDIQEDALIVSTSGRYEFRNKGIDVFIEAMNRLRFDESLQKQVVAFIEVPGCTAGPRQELAERLDSGRQFDTPLDMPVLTHWLHNMDDDNVLNRLRTLGMNNAKDDRVKLVFVPCYLTGDDGILNMSYYDLVLGNDLCVYPSYYEPWGYTPLEAIAFKVPCITTDLAGFGLWANTEKGAYSEIEDGVKVLHRTDYNYSEVADAIKDTVAKYSAF
;
A
#
# COMPACT_ATOMS: atom_id res chain seq x y z
N MET A 1 19.19 9.31 6.31
CA MET A 1 17.80 9.77 6.36
C MET A 1 17.71 11.26 6.13
N PRO A 2 16.79 11.75 5.30
CA PRO A 2 16.58 13.18 5.13
C PRO A 2 16.02 13.79 6.42
N LYS A 3 16.42 15.02 6.76
CA LYS A 3 15.99 15.73 7.96
C LYS A 3 15.43 17.11 7.62
N GLY A 4 14.57 17.66 8.47
CA GLY A 4 14.02 19.00 8.34
C GLY A 4 13.35 19.27 6.99
N GLY A 5 13.64 20.40 6.35
CA GLY A 5 13.04 20.81 5.07
C GLY A 5 13.28 19.83 3.91
N THR A 6 14.39 19.07 3.92
CA THR A 6 14.65 18.03 2.93
C THR A 6 13.68 16.87 3.06
N PHE A 7 13.34 16.46 4.30
CA PHE A 7 12.34 15.44 4.55
C PHE A 7 10.97 15.86 4.01
N THR A 8 10.51 17.06 4.36
CA THR A 8 9.21 17.58 3.91
C THR A 8 9.12 17.66 2.39
N LYS A 9 10.20 18.12 1.71
CA LYS A 9 10.25 18.20 0.26
C LYS A 9 10.17 16.82 -0.39
N LYS A 10 10.94 15.83 0.10
CA LYS A 10 10.92 14.46 -0.40
C LYS A 10 9.57 13.78 -0.17
N ARG A 11 8.98 13.93 1.05
CA ARG A 11 7.65 13.42 1.34
C ARG A 11 6.61 13.97 0.36
N LYS A 12 6.61 15.29 0.13
CA LYS A 12 5.67 15.92 -0.81
C LYS A 12 5.85 15.38 -2.24
N ALA A 13 7.09 15.21 -2.69
CA ALA A 13 7.37 14.69 -4.03
C ALA A 13 6.90 13.24 -4.18
N ALA A 14 7.19 12.37 -3.19
CA ALA A 14 6.76 10.98 -3.19
C ALA A 14 5.23 10.86 -3.15
N ARG A 15 4.57 11.61 -2.28
CA ARG A 15 3.11 11.64 -2.18
C ARG A 15 2.47 12.04 -3.50
N ARG A 16 2.98 13.10 -4.12
CA ARG A 16 2.50 13.56 -5.42
C ARG A 16 2.67 12.47 -6.48
N CYS A 17 3.83 11.82 -6.58
CA CYS A 17 4.07 10.74 -7.52
C CYS A 17 3.03 9.61 -7.37
N LEU A 18 2.77 9.16 -6.13
CA LEU A 18 1.78 8.11 -5.85
C LEU A 18 0.36 8.54 -6.28
N LEU A 19 -0.05 9.76 -5.96
CA LEU A 19 -1.37 10.27 -6.33
C LEU A 19 -1.49 10.51 -7.84
N ASP A 20 -0.46 11.02 -8.50
CA ASP A 20 -0.45 11.22 -9.96
C ASP A 20 -0.64 9.87 -10.69
N VAL A 21 0.04 8.80 -10.22
CA VAL A 21 -0.14 7.44 -10.76
C VAL A 21 -1.57 6.93 -10.54
N ALA A 22 -2.12 7.08 -9.34
CA ALA A 22 -3.49 6.65 -9.05
C ALA A 22 -4.50 7.41 -9.91
N ASN A 23 -4.38 8.73 -10.03
CA ASN A 23 -5.25 9.57 -10.87
C ASN A 23 -5.15 9.20 -12.36
N ALA A 24 -3.93 8.98 -12.85
CA ALA A 24 -3.72 8.59 -14.26
C ALA A 24 -4.31 7.22 -14.58
N LEU A 25 -4.31 6.29 -13.62
CA LEU A 25 -4.92 4.96 -13.77
C LEU A 25 -6.45 5.03 -13.74
N THR A 26 -7.01 5.73 -12.75
CA THR A 26 -8.44 5.69 -12.44
C THR A 26 -9.25 6.73 -13.22
N GLY A 27 -8.61 7.80 -13.70
CA GLY A 27 -9.30 8.96 -14.25
C GLY A 27 -10.09 9.74 -13.20
N ASP A 28 -9.73 9.60 -11.93
CA ASP A 28 -10.33 10.35 -10.82
C ASP A 28 -9.53 11.62 -10.52
N ASP A 29 -10.09 12.45 -9.66
CA ASP A 29 -9.43 13.63 -9.06
C ASP A 29 -9.22 13.36 -7.56
N ILE A 30 -8.34 12.40 -7.26
CA ILE A 30 -8.00 12.05 -5.88
C ILE A 30 -7.23 13.22 -5.26
N GLN A 31 -7.77 13.75 -4.17
CA GLN A 31 -7.25 14.96 -3.54
C GLN A 31 -5.97 14.71 -2.73
N GLU A 32 -5.18 15.76 -2.49
CA GLU A 32 -3.90 15.67 -1.76
C GLU A 32 -4.06 15.18 -0.31
N ASP A 33 -5.24 15.28 0.29
CA ASP A 33 -5.53 14.83 1.65
C ASP A 33 -6.00 13.37 1.72
N ALA A 34 -6.12 12.66 0.60
CA ALA A 34 -6.39 11.23 0.58
C ALA A 34 -5.36 10.46 1.39
N LEU A 35 -5.79 9.43 2.12
CA LEU A 35 -4.90 8.59 2.91
C LEU A 35 -4.15 7.60 2.00
N ILE A 36 -2.84 7.65 2.01
CA ILE A 36 -2.00 6.71 1.25
C ILE A 36 -1.51 5.60 2.16
N VAL A 37 -1.90 4.37 1.83
CA VAL A 37 -1.55 3.16 2.59
C VAL A 37 -0.82 2.19 1.67
N SER A 38 0.29 1.59 2.12
CA SER A 38 1.00 0.61 1.28
C SER A 38 1.35 -0.68 2.02
N THR A 39 1.52 -1.73 1.23
CA THR A 39 2.26 -2.94 1.62
C THR A 39 3.36 -3.19 0.60
N SER A 40 4.52 -3.63 1.06
CA SER A 40 5.69 -3.85 0.21
C SER A 40 6.53 -5.02 0.70
N GLY A 41 7.39 -5.54 -0.18
CA GLY A 41 8.29 -6.63 0.13
C GLY A 41 8.37 -7.66 -0.98
N ARG A 42 8.77 -8.91 -0.66
CA ARG A 42 8.79 -10.01 -1.61
C ARG A 42 7.36 -10.44 -1.99
N TYR A 43 7.17 -10.87 -3.22
CA TYR A 43 5.88 -11.36 -3.67
C TYR A 43 5.59 -12.77 -3.13
N GLU A 44 5.31 -12.86 -1.85
CA GLU A 44 4.87 -14.06 -1.16
C GLU A 44 3.42 -13.85 -0.67
N PHE A 45 2.46 -14.10 -1.56
CA PHE A 45 1.05 -13.67 -1.45
C PHE A 45 0.43 -13.92 -0.08
N ARG A 46 0.59 -15.14 0.48
CA ARG A 46 0.08 -15.49 1.81
C ARG A 46 1.05 -15.16 2.93
N ASN A 47 2.33 -15.49 2.74
CA ASN A 47 3.32 -15.33 3.79
C ASN A 47 3.55 -13.86 4.18
N LYS A 48 3.53 -12.96 3.20
CA LYS A 48 3.61 -11.51 3.45
C LYS A 48 2.27 -10.86 3.79
N GLY A 49 1.18 -11.65 3.79
CA GLY A 49 -0.16 -11.18 4.12
C GLY A 49 -0.76 -10.23 3.09
N ILE A 50 -0.33 -10.33 1.83
CA ILE A 50 -0.90 -9.54 0.73
C ILE A 50 -2.39 -9.86 0.59
N ASP A 51 -2.77 -11.12 0.77
CA ASP A 51 -4.16 -11.60 0.75
C ASP A 51 -5.02 -10.93 1.83
N VAL A 52 -4.53 -10.85 3.06
CA VAL A 52 -5.26 -10.22 4.17
C VAL A 52 -5.27 -8.69 4.04
N PHE A 53 -4.22 -8.08 3.48
CA PHE A 53 -4.23 -6.66 3.14
C PHE A 53 -5.33 -6.33 2.12
N ILE A 54 -5.42 -7.09 1.03
CA ILE A 54 -6.49 -6.92 0.02
C ILE A 54 -7.87 -7.09 0.66
N GLU A 55 -8.05 -8.12 1.51
CA GLU A 55 -9.32 -8.35 2.20
C GLU A 55 -9.68 -7.16 3.11
N ALA A 56 -8.73 -6.62 3.86
CA ALA A 56 -8.94 -5.44 4.70
C ALA A 56 -9.37 -4.22 3.86
N MET A 57 -8.70 -3.98 2.73
CA MET A 57 -9.06 -2.88 1.81
C MET A 57 -10.43 -3.09 1.18
N ASN A 58 -10.79 -4.34 0.84
CA ASN A 58 -12.12 -4.67 0.35
C ASN A 58 -13.22 -4.37 1.40
N ARG A 59 -13.02 -4.75 2.66
CA ARG A 59 -13.96 -4.43 3.75
C ARG A 59 -14.05 -2.92 3.99
N LEU A 60 -12.92 -2.22 3.89
CA LEU A 60 -12.85 -0.78 4.08
C LEU A 60 -13.67 0.02 3.05
N ARG A 61 -13.82 -0.50 1.81
CA ARG A 61 -14.66 0.15 0.78
C ARG A 61 -16.10 0.41 1.25
N PHE A 62 -16.61 -0.47 2.11
CA PHE A 62 -17.98 -0.44 2.61
C PHE A 62 -18.10 0.13 4.02
N ASP A 63 -17.00 0.62 4.60
CA ASP A 63 -17.00 1.15 5.97
C ASP A 63 -17.45 2.61 5.98
N GLU A 64 -18.62 2.86 6.54
CA GLU A 64 -19.21 4.20 6.63
C GLU A 64 -18.42 5.15 7.53
N SER A 65 -17.60 4.62 8.43
CA SER A 65 -16.76 5.41 9.34
C SER A 65 -15.54 6.05 8.67
N LEU A 66 -15.20 5.63 7.45
CA LEU A 66 -14.06 6.16 6.70
C LEU A 66 -14.26 7.65 6.41
N GLN A 67 -13.32 8.50 6.83
CA GLN A 67 -13.44 9.95 6.70
C GLN A 67 -12.80 10.50 5.42
N LYS A 68 -11.74 9.85 4.92
CA LYS A 68 -11.00 10.26 3.72
C LYS A 68 -11.00 9.15 2.69
N GLN A 69 -10.86 9.51 1.43
CA GLN A 69 -10.54 8.54 0.38
C GLN A 69 -9.20 7.86 0.68
N VAL A 70 -9.09 6.57 0.40
CA VAL A 70 -7.87 5.78 0.60
C VAL A 70 -7.31 5.36 -0.73
N VAL A 71 -6.01 5.52 -0.90
CA VAL A 71 -5.25 4.94 -2.01
C VAL A 71 -4.29 3.90 -1.44
N ALA A 72 -4.55 2.64 -1.75
CA ALA A 72 -3.79 1.50 -1.25
C ALA A 72 -2.83 1.00 -2.33
N PHE A 73 -1.54 0.88 -2.01
CA PHE A 73 -0.51 0.38 -2.91
C PHE A 73 -0.03 -1.00 -2.49
N ILE A 74 0.11 -1.91 -3.47
CA ILE A 74 0.79 -3.19 -3.31
C ILE A 74 2.07 -3.13 -4.14
N GLU A 75 3.20 -2.95 -3.47
CA GLU A 75 4.52 -2.72 -4.06
C GLU A 75 5.39 -3.97 -3.90
N VAL A 76 5.16 -4.96 -4.76
CA VAL A 76 5.86 -6.25 -4.69
C VAL A 76 6.32 -6.69 -6.09
N PRO A 77 7.59 -7.08 -6.29
CA PRO A 77 8.10 -7.44 -7.61
C PRO A 77 7.46 -8.74 -8.10
N GLY A 78 6.61 -8.62 -9.13
CA GLY A 78 5.96 -9.74 -9.82
C GLY A 78 6.75 -10.19 -11.06
N CYS A 79 6.11 -11.05 -11.87
CA CYS A 79 6.64 -11.48 -13.16
C CYS A 79 6.36 -10.41 -14.22
N THR A 80 6.99 -9.24 -14.06
CA THR A 80 6.70 -8.06 -14.88
C THR A 80 7.16 -8.20 -16.34
N ALA A 81 6.30 -7.79 -17.28
CA ALA A 81 6.59 -7.69 -18.71
C ALA A 81 6.96 -6.24 -19.13
N GLY A 82 6.97 -5.31 -18.19
CA GLY A 82 7.37 -3.92 -18.40
C GLY A 82 6.28 -2.90 -18.06
N PRO A 83 6.62 -1.61 -18.07
CA PRO A 83 5.69 -0.53 -17.77
C PRO A 83 4.57 -0.43 -18.81
N ARG A 84 3.42 0.02 -18.39
CA ARG A 84 2.30 0.28 -19.28
C ARG A 84 2.50 1.60 -20.00
N GLN A 85 2.65 1.52 -21.32
CA GLN A 85 2.96 2.68 -22.16
C GLN A 85 1.87 3.76 -22.07
N GLU A 86 0.60 3.36 -22.09
CA GLU A 86 -0.53 4.30 -21.99
C GLU A 86 -0.60 5.03 -20.65
N LEU A 87 -0.12 4.40 -19.55
CA LEU A 87 0.00 5.04 -18.26
C LEU A 87 1.17 6.04 -18.24
N ALA A 88 2.33 5.65 -18.78
CA ALA A 88 3.49 6.53 -18.90
C ALA A 88 3.15 7.78 -19.72
N GLU A 89 2.46 7.63 -20.86
CA GLU A 89 2.02 8.74 -21.71
C GLU A 89 1.05 9.68 -20.98
N ARG A 90 0.12 9.14 -20.15
CA ARG A 90 -0.75 9.98 -19.32
C ARG A 90 0.05 10.81 -18.31
N LEU A 91 1.00 10.18 -17.61
CA LEU A 91 1.85 10.85 -16.62
C LEU A 91 2.72 11.93 -17.27
N ASP A 92 3.35 11.62 -18.40
CA ASP A 92 4.21 12.58 -19.13
C ASP A 92 3.42 13.76 -19.69
N SER A 93 2.16 13.56 -20.03
CA SER A 93 1.29 14.64 -20.52
C SER A 93 1.02 15.72 -19.49
N GLY A 94 1.12 15.40 -18.20
CA GLY A 94 0.74 16.27 -17.08
C GLY A 94 -0.73 16.70 -17.07
N ARG A 95 -1.60 15.99 -17.84
CA ARG A 95 -3.02 16.29 -17.94
C ARG A 95 -3.81 15.44 -16.94
N GLN A 96 -4.91 15.98 -16.46
CA GLN A 96 -5.93 15.20 -15.76
C GLN A 96 -6.82 14.48 -16.77
N PHE A 97 -7.21 13.27 -16.43
CA PHE A 97 -8.12 12.43 -17.22
C PHE A 97 -9.37 12.18 -16.39
N ASP A 98 -10.50 12.03 -17.06
CA ASP A 98 -11.82 11.76 -16.46
C ASP A 98 -12.31 10.33 -16.73
N THR A 99 -11.49 9.54 -17.41
CA THR A 99 -11.77 8.14 -17.78
C THR A 99 -10.67 7.21 -17.27
N PRO A 100 -11.03 6.06 -16.69
CA PRO A 100 -10.03 5.08 -16.28
C PRO A 100 -9.31 4.48 -17.48
N LEU A 101 -8.10 3.99 -17.24
CA LEU A 101 -7.44 3.06 -18.15
C LEU A 101 -8.12 1.69 -18.07
N ASP A 102 -7.94 0.87 -19.10
CA ASP A 102 -8.23 -0.55 -18.97
C ASP A 102 -7.41 -1.14 -17.82
N MET A 103 -8.01 -1.99 -16.98
CA MET A 103 -7.38 -2.49 -15.75
C MET A 103 -6.77 -1.38 -14.86
N PRO A 104 -7.58 -0.48 -14.28
CA PRO A 104 -7.10 0.71 -13.57
C PRO A 104 -6.44 0.40 -12.20
N VAL A 105 -6.12 -0.85 -11.97
CA VAL A 105 -5.45 -1.36 -10.76
C VAL A 105 -3.97 -1.68 -10.98
N LEU A 106 -3.47 -1.65 -12.22
CA LEU A 106 -2.17 -2.22 -12.59
C LEU A 106 -1.25 -1.20 -13.26
N THR A 107 -0.02 -1.09 -12.77
CA THR A 107 0.99 -0.15 -13.32
C THR A 107 1.88 -0.76 -14.40
N HIS A 108 2.17 -2.04 -14.32
CA HIS A 108 3.05 -2.76 -15.23
C HIS A 108 2.38 -4.04 -15.71
N TRP A 109 2.54 -4.39 -16.97
CA TRP A 109 2.07 -5.66 -17.49
C TRP A 109 2.83 -6.83 -16.87
N LEU A 110 2.16 -7.95 -16.70
CA LEU A 110 2.74 -9.20 -16.22
C LEU A 110 2.74 -10.24 -17.34
N HIS A 111 3.75 -11.13 -17.34
CA HIS A 111 3.75 -12.29 -18.24
C HIS A 111 2.67 -13.32 -17.88
N ASN A 112 2.22 -13.33 -16.62
CA ASN A 112 1.26 -14.30 -16.06
C ASN A 112 -0.06 -13.61 -15.65
N MET A 113 -0.60 -12.72 -16.47
CA MET A 113 -1.80 -11.92 -16.16
C MET A 113 -3.01 -12.73 -15.67
N ASP A 114 -3.18 -13.96 -16.16
CA ASP A 114 -4.33 -14.81 -15.81
C ASP A 114 -4.08 -15.64 -14.53
N ASP A 115 -2.82 -15.84 -14.16
CA ASP A 115 -2.43 -16.66 -13.00
C ASP A 115 -1.88 -15.86 -11.83
N ASP A 116 -1.85 -14.52 -11.93
CA ASP A 116 -1.35 -13.68 -10.84
C ASP A 116 -2.32 -13.65 -9.66
N ASN A 117 -1.79 -13.93 -8.46
CA ASN A 117 -2.61 -14.05 -7.25
C ASN A 117 -3.27 -12.73 -6.84
N VAL A 118 -2.58 -11.60 -6.98
CA VAL A 118 -3.14 -10.27 -6.67
C VAL A 118 -4.26 -9.94 -7.63
N LEU A 119 -4.01 -10.04 -8.94
CA LEU A 119 -5.02 -9.75 -9.96
C LEU A 119 -6.25 -10.67 -9.82
N ASN A 120 -6.03 -11.95 -9.59
CA ASN A 120 -7.13 -12.91 -9.40
C ASN A 120 -7.94 -12.59 -8.14
N ARG A 121 -7.28 -12.19 -7.06
CA ARG A 121 -7.99 -11.78 -5.83
C ARG A 121 -8.82 -10.52 -6.08
N LEU A 122 -8.26 -9.50 -6.74
CA LEU A 122 -8.97 -8.27 -7.06
C LEU A 122 -10.19 -8.52 -7.95
N ARG A 123 -10.03 -9.37 -8.99
CA ARG A 123 -11.15 -9.79 -9.86
C ARG A 123 -12.27 -10.48 -9.06
N THR A 124 -11.90 -11.42 -8.18
CA THR A 124 -12.86 -12.17 -7.35
C THR A 124 -13.66 -11.25 -6.42
N LEU A 125 -13.03 -10.20 -5.90
CA LEU A 125 -13.66 -9.23 -5.00
C LEU A 125 -14.35 -8.06 -5.73
N GLY A 126 -14.25 -8.00 -7.06
CA GLY A 126 -14.77 -6.89 -7.86
C GLY A 126 -14.09 -5.55 -7.54
N MET A 127 -12.80 -5.59 -7.14
CA MET A 127 -12.00 -4.39 -6.88
C MET A 127 -11.39 -3.89 -8.19
N ASN A 128 -12.08 -3.01 -8.85
CA ASN A 128 -11.73 -2.47 -10.17
C ASN A 128 -11.55 -0.94 -10.17
N ASN A 129 -11.41 -0.32 -9.00
CA ASN A 129 -11.29 1.12 -8.85
C ASN A 129 -12.44 1.90 -9.52
N ALA A 130 -13.69 1.43 -9.38
CA ALA A 130 -14.85 2.16 -9.88
C ALA A 130 -14.87 3.60 -9.33
N LYS A 131 -15.45 4.53 -10.07
CA LYS A 131 -15.41 5.97 -9.77
C LYS A 131 -15.87 6.31 -8.35
N ASP A 132 -16.90 5.60 -7.86
CA ASP A 132 -17.48 5.83 -6.53
C ASP A 132 -16.78 5.04 -5.42
N ASP A 133 -15.78 4.23 -5.75
CA ASP A 133 -15.01 3.48 -4.74
C ASP A 133 -14.20 4.46 -3.86
N ARG A 134 -14.45 4.39 -2.56
CA ARG A 134 -13.72 5.20 -1.56
C ARG A 134 -12.31 4.69 -1.28
N VAL A 135 -12.02 3.45 -1.67
CA VAL A 135 -10.70 2.82 -1.59
C VAL A 135 -10.26 2.46 -2.98
N LYS A 136 -9.21 3.11 -3.47
CA LYS A 136 -8.54 2.75 -4.72
C LYS A 136 -7.35 1.88 -4.41
N LEU A 137 -7.14 0.82 -5.18
CA LEU A 137 -6.01 -0.08 -5.00
C LEU A 137 -5.14 -0.09 -6.25
N VAL A 138 -3.84 0.12 -6.07
CA VAL A 138 -2.84 0.14 -7.14
C VAL A 138 -1.82 -0.96 -6.90
N PHE A 139 -1.72 -1.89 -7.84
CA PHE A 139 -0.71 -2.95 -7.85
C PHE A 139 0.49 -2.52 -8.68
N VAL A 140 1.66 -2.50 -8.05
CA VAL A 140 2.96 -2.11 -8.60
C VAL A 140 3.88 -3.33 -8.62
N PRO A 141 3.79 -4.20 -9.66
CA PRO A 141 4.51 -5.47 -9.70
C PRO A 141 5.94 -5.37 -10.23
N CYS A 142 6.70 -4.38 -9.77
CA CYS A 142 8.08 -4.19 -10.22
C CYS A 142 9.03 -3.88 -9.08
N TYR A 143 10.33 -3.99 -9.33
CA TYR A 143 11.35 -3.44 -8.44
C TYR A 143 11.39 -1.92 -8.53
N LEU A 144 11.32 -1.24 -7.40
CA LEU A 144 11.36 0.22 -7.30
C LEU A 144 12.82 0.69 -7.16
N THR A 145 13.52 0.69 -8.28
CA THR A 145 14.94 1.08 -8.40
C THR A 145 15.13 2.54 -8.81
N GLY A 146 14.05 3.21 -9.22
CA GLY A 146 14.06 4.61 -9.65
C GLY A 146 14.01 4.80 -11.17
N ASP A 147 13.91 3.71 -11.93
CA ASP A 147 13.92 3.67 -13.40
C ASP A 147 12.88 2.65 -13.93
N ASP A 148 11.80 2.43 -13.19
CA ASP A 148 10.77 1.45 -13.51
C ASP A 148 9.85 1.85 -14.69
N GLY A 149 9.93 3.09 -15.15
CA GLY A 149 9.17 3.61 -16.29
C GLY A 149 7.80 4.19 -15.94
N ILE A 150 7.36 4.10 -14.67
CA ILE A 150 6.10 4.67 -14.19
C ILE A 150 6.34 5.60 -12.99
N LEU A 151 6.76 5.06 -11.85
CA LEU A 151 7.00 5.84 -10.64
C LEU A 151 8.35 6.56 -10.69
N ASN A 152 9.35 5.94 -11.27
CA ASN A 152 10.71 6.46 -11.44
C ASN A 152 11.33 7.03 -10.15
N MET A 153 10.93 6.45 -9.01
CA MET A 153 11.45 6.76 -7.68
C MET A 153 11.89 5.48 -6.98
N SER A 154 12.97 5.57 -6.20
CA SER A 154 13.41 4.43 -5.40
C SER A 154 12.39 4.10 -4.31
N TYR A 155 12.34 2.83 -3.87
CA TYR A 155 11.50 2.40 -2.74
C TYR A 155 11.67 3.32 -1.52
N TYR A 156 12.91 3.65 -1.16
CA TYR A 156 13.20 4.51 0.01
C TYR A 156 12.75 5.97 -0.16
N ASP A 157 12.60 6.44 -1.38
CA ASP A 157 12.01 7.76 -1.62
C ASP A 157 10.49 7.69 -1.64
N LEU A 158 9.89 6.60 -2.18
CA LEU A 158 8.43 6.41 -2.23
C LEU A 158 7.81 6.16 -0.86
N VAL A 159 8.47 5.37 0.01
CA VAL A 159 7.92 5.08 1.35
C VAL A 159 7.60 6.34 2.15
N LEU A 160 8.35 7.43 1.93
CA LEU A 160 8.10 8.74 2.55
C LEU A 160 6.72 9.32 2.22
N GLY A 161 6.14 8.95 1.08
CA GLY A 161 4.84 9.45 0.63
C GLY A 161 3.65 8.83 1.34
N ASN A 162 3.85 7.69 1.98
CA ASN A 162 2.78 6.97 2.70
C ASN A 162 2.40 7.65 4.01
N ASP A 163 1.16 7.48 4.39
CA ASP A 163 0.64 7.86 5.71
C ASP A 163 0.70 6.66 6.67
N LEU A 164 0.55 5.46 6.15
CA LEU A 164 0.58 4.22 6.91
C LEU A 164 1.10 3.06 6.04
N CYS A 165 2.00 2.25 6.58
CA CYS A 165 2.43 1.00 5.95
C CYS A 165 1.84 -0.21 6.69
N VAL A 166 1.48 -1.27 5.96
CA VAL A 166 0.84 -2.46 6.51
C VAL A 166 1.61 -3.70 6.08
N TYR A 167 2.19 -4.41 7.02
CA TYR A 167 3.02 -5.59 6.82
C TYR A 167 2.46 -6.79 7.62
N PRO A 168 1.32 -7.36 7.21
CA PRO A 168 0.60 -8.36 8.00
C PRO A 168 1.16 -9.76 7.77
N SER A 169 2.48 -9.92 7.84
CA SER A 169 3.17 -11.16 7.54
C SER A 169 2.72 -12.31 8.44
N TYR A 170 2.59 -13.49 7.83
CA TYR A 170 2.33 -14.75 8.54
C TYR A 170 3.59 -15.27 9.23
N TYR A 171 4.75 -15.14 8.58
CA TYR A 171 6.05 -15.44 9.17
C TYR A 171 7.13 -14.52 8.59
N GLU A 172 7.88 -13.90 9.49
CA GLU A 172 9.03 -13.09 9.12
C GLU A 172 10.09 -13.19 10.23
N PRO A 173 11.31 -13.71 9.96
CA PRO A 173 12.34 -13.85 10.99
C PRO A 173 12.66 -12.56 11.73
N TRP A 174 12.71 -11.43 11.01
CA TRP A 174 12.82 -10.09 11.59
C TRP A 174 11.73 -9.15 11.07
N GLY A 175 11.73 -8.80 9.80
CA GLY A 175 10.85 -7.80 9.19
C GLY A 175 11.56 -6.46 9.03
N TYR A 176 12.35 -6.33 7.96
CA TYR A 176 13.03 -5.06 7.67
C TYR A 176 12.08 -3.98 7.19
N THR A 177 11.04 -4.31 6.45
CA THR A 177 10.08 -3.32 5.92
C THR A 177 9.37 -2.51 7.00
N PRO A 178 8.84 -3.06 8.11
CA PRO A 178 8.30 -2.24 9.19
C PRO A 178 9.38 -1.40 9.89
N LEU A 179 10.59 -1.94 10.08
CA LEU A 179 11.71 -1.18 10.62
C LEU A 179 12.07 0.02 9.71
N GLU A 180 12.10 -0.20 8.41
CA GLU A 180 12.36 0.86 7.42
C GLU A 180 11.25 1.92 7.44
N ALA A 181 9.97 1.52 7.48
CA ALA A 181 8.86 2.47 7.54
C ALA A 181 8.99 3.43 8.73
N ILE A 182 9.18 2.92 9.95
CA ILE A 182 9.35 3.78 11.13
C ILE A 182 10.65 4.58 11.07
N ALA A 183 11.72 4.01 10.51
CA ALA A 183 12.95 4.74 10.27
C ALA A 183 12.69 5.95 9.35
N PHE A 184 11.80 5.86 8.38
CA PHE A 184 11.34 6.97 7.54
C PHE A 184 10.18 7.78 8.14
N LYS A 185 9.84 7.56 9.41
CA LYS A 185 8.76 8.24 10.15
C LYS A 185 7.37 7.98 9.56
N VAL A 186 7.18 6.82 8.99
CA VAL A 186 5.88 6.33 8.56
C VAL A 186 5.42 5.27 9.57
N PRO A 187 4.30 5.46 10.26
CA PRO A 187 3.76 4.46 11.16
C PRO A 187 3.41 3.19 10.40
N CYS A 188 3.45 2.05 11.09
CA CYS A 188 3.15 0.79 10.42
C CYS A 188 2.34 -0.18 11.30
N ILE A 189 1.68 -1.11 10.61
CA ILE A 189 1.04 -2.29 11.18
C ILE A 189 1.92 -3.50 10.85
N THR A 190 2.22 -4.32 11.83
CA THR A 190 2.91 -5.59 11.67
C THR A 190 2.24 -6.67 12.53
N THR A 191 2.82 -7.86 12.62
CA THR A 191 2.27 -8.97 13.40
C THR A 191 3.25 -9.46 14.45
N ASP A 192 2.76 -10.19 15.43
CA ASP A 192 3.57 -10.89 16.43
C ASP A 192 4.23 -12.18 15.90
N LEU A 193 4.02 -12.52 14.62
CA LEU A 193 4.76 -13.56 13.89
C LEU A 193 6.00 -13.01 13.15
N ALA A 194 6.24 -11.69 13.25
CA ALA A 194 7.45 -11.04 12.79
C ALA A 194 8.35 -10.68 13.98
N GLY A 195 9.65 -10.94 13.89
CA GLY A 195 10.61 -10.62 14.94
C GLY A 195 10.59 -9.15 15.36
N PHE A 196 10.42 -8.24 14.41
CA PHE A 196 10.26 -6.81 14.67
C PHE A 196 9.01 -6.51 15.53
N GLY A 197 7.88 -7.17 15.25
CA GLY A 197 6.66 -7.02 16.04
C GLY A 197 6.83 -7.52 17.47
N LEU A 198 7.46 -8.68 17.64
CA LEU A 198 7.80 -9.22 18.97
C LEU A 198 8.71 -8.26 19.73
N TRP A 199 9.71 -7.70 19.06
CA TRP A 199 10.61 -6.71 19.65
C TRP A 199 9.83 -5.46 20.08
N ALA A 200 8.97 -4.91 19.24
CA ALA A 200 8.16 -3.73 19.56
C ALA A 200 7.27 -3.94 20.80
N ASN A 201 6.63 -5.12 20.90
CA ASN A 201 5.83 -5.50 22.07
C ASN A 201 6.71 -5.61 23.33
N THR A 202 7.91 -6.16 23.20
CA THR A 202 8.85 -6.31 24.32
C THR A 202 9.32 -4.96 24.84
N GLU A 203 9.71 -4.04 23.96
CA GLU A 203 10.15 -2.69 24.34
C GLU A 203 9.05 -1.90 25.05
N LYS A 204 7.80 -2.09 24.62
CA LYS A 204 6.65 -1.44 25.27
C LYS A 204 6.21 -2.14 26.56
N GLY A 205 6.52 -3.42 26.73
CA GLY A 205 6.01 -4.26 27.83
C GLY A 205 4.52 -4.63 27.69
N ALA A 206 3.93 -4.44 26.51
CA ALA A 206 2.55 -4.75 26.14
C ALA A 206 2.43 -4.82 24.62
N TYR A 207 1.23 -5.15 24.09
CA TYR A 207 0.98 -4.98 22.66
C TYR A 207 1.15 -3.51 22.25
N SER A 208 1.95 -3.29 21.22
CA SER A 208 2.20 -1.96 20.67
C SER A 208 1.03 -1.54 19.78
N GLU A 209 0.59 -0.30 19.93
CA GLU A 209 -0.53 0.30 19.20
C GLU A 209 -0.05 1.36 18.22
N ILE A 210 -0.95 1.82 17.34
CA ILE A 210 -0.58 2.76 16.25
C ILE A 210 -0.10 4.11 16.79
N GLU A 211 -0.54 4.51 17.97
CA GLU A 211 -0.11 5.71 18.68
C GLU A 211 1.37 5.65 19.10
N ASP A 212 1.93 4.45 19.20
CA ASP A 212 3.36 4.22 19.45
C ASP A 212 4.19 4.26 18.15
N GLY A 213 3.52 4.40 16.99
CA GLY A 213 4.11 4.36 15.66
C GLY A 213 4.15 2.98 15.02
N VAL A 214 3.95 1.92 15.80
CA VAL A 214 3.89 0.53 15.34
C VAL A 214 2.72 -0.16 16.00
N LYS A 215 1.74 -0.60 15.22
CA LYS A 215 0.69 -1.49 15.71
C LYS A 215 1.08 -2.94 15.46
N VAL A 216 1.08 -3.75 16.52
CA VAL A 216 1.34 -5.19 16.41
C VAL A 216 0.04 -5.95 16.55
N LEU A 217 -0.30 -6.72 15.51
CA LEU A 217 -1.48 -7.58 15.50
C LEU A 217 -1.12 -8.99 15.93
N HIS A 218 -1.97 -9.58 16.76
CA HIS A 218 -1.90 -11.02 17.04
C HIS A 218 -2.37 -11.80 15.81
N ARG A 219 -1.52 -12.70 15.26
CA ARG A 219 -1.85 -13.50 14.09
C ARG A 219 -1.66 -14.99 14.36
N THR A 220 -2.62 -15.79 13.91
CA THR A 220 -2.61 -17.25 14.00
C THR A 220 -3.08 -17.87 12.69
N ASP A 221 -3.06 -19.20 12.59
CA ASP A 221 -3.62 -19.93 11.45
C ASP A 221 -5.14 -19.73 11.28
N TYR A 222 -5.83 -19.27 12.31
CA TYR A 222 -7.30 -19.32 12.38
C TYR A 222 -7.98 -17.95 12.45
N ASN A 223 -7.22 -16.86 12.63
CA ASN A 223 -7.78 -15.51 12.84
C ASN A 223 -7.61 -14.56 11.64
N TYR A 224 -7.65 -15.10 10.43
CA TYR A 224 -7.52 -14.30 9.19
C TYR A 224 -8.53 -13.15 9.12
N SER A 225 -9.79 -13.45 9.47
CA SER A 225 -10.87 -12.47 9.42
C SER A 225 -10.68 -11.34 10.43
N GLU A 226 -10.30 -11.68 11.65
CA GLU A 226 -10.04 -10.72 12.73
C GLU A 226 -8.85 -9.82 12.42
N VAL A 227 -7.80 -10.37 11.79
CA VAL A 227 -6.65 -9.58 11.34
C VAL A 227 -7.05 -8.61 10.24
N ALA A 228 -7.87 -9.05 9.26
CA ALA A 228 -8.39 -8.17 8.22
C ALA A 228 -9.24 -7.04 8.81
N ASP A 229 -10.11 -7.34 9.77
CA ASP A 229 -10.92 -6.32 10.47
C ASP A 229 -10.05 -5.36 11.28
N ALA A 230 -9.05 -5.86 12.01
CA ALA A 230 -8.15 -5.02 12.78
C ALA A 230 -7.33 -4.05 11.90
N ILE A 231 -6.92 -4.49 10.71
CA ILE A 231 -6.27 -3.61 9.72
C ILE A 231 -7.28 -2.56 9.23
N LYS A 232 -8.48 -2.99 8.78
CA LYS A 232 -9.57 -2.12 8.32
C LYS A 232 -9.90 -1.05 9.37
N ASP A 233 -10.15 -1.44 10.61
CA ASP A 233 -10.51 -0.54 11.71
C ASP A 233 -9.40 0.47 12.01
N THR A 234 -8.13 0.02 11.95
CA THR A 234 -6.99 0.91 12.16
C THR A 234 -6.87 1.94 11.05
N VAL A 235 -7.05 1.53 9.79
CA VAL A 235 -6.99 2.47 8.64
C VAL A 235 -8.17 3.44 8.70
N ALA A 236 -9.38 2.97 8.99
CA ALA A 236 -10.56 3.82 9.14
C ALA A 236 -10.37 4.87 10.25
N LYS A 237 -9.90 4.45 11.43
CA LYS A 237 -9.56 5.35 12.54
C LYS A 237 -8.47 6.35 12.11
N TYR A 238 -7.44 5.91 11.40
CA TYR A 238 -6.34 6.76 10.95
C TYR A 238 -6.79 7.80 9.92
N SER A 239 -7.83 7.51 9.15
CA SER A 239 -8.41 8.46 8.18
C SER A 239 -9.07 9.68 8.81
N ALA A 240 -9.32 9.66 10.14
CA ALA A 240 -9.92 10.78 10.87
C ALA A 240 -8.89 11.85 11.30
N PHE A 241 -7.59 11.60 11.13
CA PHE A 241 -6.50 12.52 11.44
C PHE A 241 -5.95 13.15 10.16
#